data_c78b3f432080e05739d717e711913e62
#
_entry.id   c78b3f432080e05739d717e711913e62
#
_cell.length_a   1.000
_cell.length_b   1.000
_cell.length_c   1.000
_cell.angle_alpha   90.00
_cell.angle_beta   90.00
_cell.angle_gamma   90.00
#
_symmetry.space_group_name_H-M   'P 1'
#
loop_
_entity.id
_entity.type
_entity.pdbx_description
1 polymer ?
#
loop_
_entity_poly.entity_id
_entity_poly.type
_entity_poly.pdbx_seq_one_letter_code
_entity_poly.pdbx_strand_id
1 'polypeptide(L)'
;MDFDELWRYKDLIWLFVKRDFTVLYKQTVLGPAWILINPLLSMAMYTVMFGTIANLSTGGVPQPLFYLAGTAVWTFFSSCINKVSGTFTTNSNIFSKVYFPRLAMPISTMLSGFINFLVQFVMFFCLLLFYVVCGEVTPNWAAMPLLLPIVLQVGL
;
A
#
# COMPACT_ATOMS: atom_id res chain seq x y z
N MET A 1 -25.79 4.64 9.94
CA MET A 1 -24.65 3.92 9.34
C MET A 1 -24.53 2.62 10.11
N ASP A 2 -25.08 1.54 9.60
CA ASP A 2 -25.17 0.29 10.35
C ASP A 2 -23.93 -0.54 10.04
N PHE A 3 -22.97 -0.53 11.00
CA PHE A 3 -21.80 -1.40 10.96
C PHE A 3 -22.19 -2.88 10.89
N ASP A 4 -23.36 -3.23 11.40
CA ASP A 4 -23.93 -4.57 11.34
C ASP A 4 -24.24 -5.01 9.88
N GLU A 5 -24.69 -4.09 9.03
CA GLU A 5 -24.85 -4.37 7.60
C GLU A 5 -23.50 -4.65 6.91
N LEU A 6 -22.47 -3.85 7.17
CA LEU A 6 -21.13 -4.08 6.62
C LEU A 6 -20.55 -5.42 7.05
N TRP A 7 -20.78 -5.81 8.30
CA TRP A 7 -20.34 -7.11 8.81
C TRP A 7 -21.07 -8.29 8.16
N ARG A 8 -22.34 -8.10 7.81
CA ARG A 8 -23.13 -9.09 7.07
C ARG A 8 -22.67 -9.30 5.64
N TYR A 9 -22.07 -8.24 5.03
CA TYR A 9 -21.52 -8.29 3.66
C TYR A 9 -20.00 -8.50 3.59
N LYS A 10 -19.35 -8.93 4.67
CA LYS A 10 -17.90 -9.21 4.72
C LYS A 10 -17.43 -10.15 3.62
N ASP A 11 -18.22 -11.16 3.30
CA ASP A 11 -17.88 -12.15 2.26
C ASP A 11 -17.92 -11.52 0.86
N LEU A 12 -18.81 -10.58 0.65
CA LEU A 12 -18.90 -9.79 -0.58
C LEU A 12 -17.68 -8.85 -0.72
N ILE A 13 -17.32 -8.17 0.36
CA ILE A 13 -16.13 -7.30 0.40
C ILE A 13 -14.89 -8.12 0.10
N TRP A 14 -14.74 -9.29 0.71
CA TRP A 14 -13.62 -10.20 0.46
C TRP A 14 -13.59 -10.73 -0.98
N LEU A 15 -14.75 -11.00 -1.57
CA LEU A 15 -14.87 -11.39 -2.96
C LEU A 15 -14.36 -10.29 -3.91
N PHE A 16 -14.70 -9.02 -3.63
CA PHE A 16 -14.22 -7.89 -4.41
C PHE A 16 -12.70 -7.69 -4.26
N VAL A 17 -12.17 -7.80 -3.04
CA VAL A 17 -10.72 -7.78 -2.79
C VAL A 17 -10.02 -8.87 -3.61
N LYS A 18 -10.51 -10.10 -3.54
CA LYS A 18 -9.97 -11.24 -4.30
C LYS A 18 -10.05 -11.01 -5.82
N ARG A 19 -11.16 -10.45 -6.30
CA ARG A 19 -11.34 -10.06 -7.71
C ARG A 19 -10.28 -9.03 -8.12
N ASP A 20 -10.10 -7.98 -7.37
CA ASP A 20 -9.16 -6.91 -7.68
C ASP A 20 -7.72 -7.42 -7.76
N PHE A 21 -7.32 -8.28 -6.82
CA PHE A 21 -6.02 -8.98 -6.90
C PHE A 21 -5.92 -9.89 -8.12
N THR A 22 -6.97 -10.64 -8.42
CA THR A 22 -6.98 -11.55 -9.56
C THR A 22 -6.87 -10.81 -10.88
N VAL A 23 -7.58 -9.70 -11.04
CA VAL A 23 -7.54 -8.87 -12.26
C VAL A 23 -6.17 -8.23 -12.45
N LEU A 24 -5.58 -7.68 -11.38
CA LEU A 24 -4.29 -7.01 -11.45
C LEU A 24 -3.13 -7.97 -11.78
N TYR A 25 -3.18 -9.20 -11.30
CA TYR A 25 -2.00 -10.08 -11.32
C TYR A 25 -2.11 -11.30 -12.25
N LYS A 26 -3.31 -11.79 -12.56
CA LYS A 26 -3.46 -12.94 -13.49
C LYS A 26 -3.15 -12.60 -14.94
N GLN A 27 -3.25 -11.34 -15.33
CA GLN A 27 -3.06 -10.90 -16.72
C GLN A 27 -1.64 -10.43 -17.02
N THR A 28 -0.72 -10.51 -16.05
CA THR A 28 0.68 -10.09 -16.22
C THR A 28 1.60 -11.30 -16.25
N VAL A 29 2.65 -11.24 -17.08
CA VAL A 29 3.64 -12.33 -17.27
C VAL A 29 4.32 -12.68 -15.92
N LEU A 30 4.55 -11.67 -15.08
CA LEU A 30 5.18 -11.83 -13.77
C LEU A 30 4.16 -12.03 -12.63
N GLY A 31 2.85 -11.94 -12.90
CA GLY A 31 1.79 -12.18 -11.92
C GLY A 31 1.96 -11.42 -10.61
N PRO A 32 1.79 -12.12 -9.46
CA PRO A 32 1.89 -11.49 -8.14
C PRO A 32 3.27 -10.91 -7.82
N ALA A 33 4.34 -11.31 -8.53
CA ALA A 33 5.68 -10.77 -8.31
C ALA A 33 5.77 -9.25 -8.57
N TRP A 34 4.86 -8.68 -9.38
CA TRP A 34 4.78 -7.23 -9.59
C TRP A 34 4.56 -6.42 -8.32
N ILE A 35 3.89 -6.99 -7.31
CA ILE A 35 3.71 -6.35 -5.99
C ILE A 35 5.06 -6.01 -5.35
N LEU A 36 6.05 -6.88 -5.53
CA LEU A 36 7.40 -6.74 -4.98
C LEU A 36 8.31 -5.93 -5.91
N ILE A 37 8.22 -6.19 -7.20
CA ILE A 37 9.12 -5.58 -8.21
C ILE A 37 8.90 -4.08 -8.31
N ASN A 38 7.66 -3.60 -8.36
CA ASN A 38 7.35 -2.18 -8.49
C ASN A 38 7.94 -1.30 -7.38
N PRO A 39 7.76 -1.60 -6.08
CA PRO A 39 8.39 -0.84 -5.00
C PRO A 39 9.92 -0.89 -5.05
N LEU A 40 10.51 -2.05 -5.41
CA LEU A 40 11.96 -2.19 -5.52
C LEU A 40 12.53 -1.34 -6.66
N LEU A 41 11.88 -1.32 -7.82
CA LEU A 41 12.28 -0.48 -8.95
C LEU A 41 12.16 1.01 -8.60
N SER A 42 11.06 1.41 -7.95
CA SER A 42 10.86 2.78 -7.50
C SER A 42 11.93 3.20 -6.50
N MET A 43 12.21 2.36 -5.50
CA MET A 43 13.27 2.57 -4.52
C MET A 43 14.63 2.73 -5.22
N ALA A 44 14.97 1.84 -6.15
CA ALA A 44 16.23 1.90 -6.90
C ALA A 44 16.33 3.19 -7.73
N MET A 45 15.27 3.57 -8.45
CA MET A 45 15.22 4.81 -9.21
C MET A 45 15.42 6.04 -8.32
N TYR A 46 14.70 6.15 -7.21
CA TYR A 46 14.83 7.29 -6.30
C TYR A 46 16.22 7.34 -5.64
N THR A 47 16.79 6.19 -5.28
CA THR A 47 18.14 6.12 -4.72
C THR A 47 19.17 6.63 -5.72
N VAL A 48 19.07 6.26 -6.99
CA VAL A 48 19.98 6.74 -8.03
C VAL A 48 19.77 8.23 -8.30
N MET A 49 18.52 8.67 -8.50
CA MET A 49 18.22 10.06 -8.85
C MET A 49 18.57 11.04 -7.72
N PHE A 50 18.12 10.76 -6.52
CA PHE A 50 18.26 11.69 -5.40
C PHE A 50 19.49 11.41 -4.55
N GLY A 51 19.90 10.16 -4.44
CA GLY A 51 21.08 9.78 -3.69
C GLY A 51 22.36 10.00 -4.47
N THR A 52 22.48 9.47 -5.68
CA THR A 52 23.71 9.51 -6.45
C THR A 52 23.84 10.78 -7.30
N ILE A 53 22.77 11.18 -8.01
CA ILE A 53 22.83 12.33 -8.94
C ILE A 53 22.66 13.64 -8.19
N ALA A 54 21.63 13.76 -7.35
CA ALA A 54 21.33 14.99 -6.62
C ALA A 54 22.09 15.14 -5.30
N ASN A 55 22.79 14.09 -4.84
CA ASN A 55 23.56 14.05 -3.59
C ASN A 55 22.76 14.57 -2.36
N LEU A 56 21.47 14.24 -2.28
CA LEU A 56 20.63 14.65 -1.16
C LEU A 56 20.99 13.83 0.09
N SER A 57 21.26 14.55 1.18
CA SER A 57 21.53 13.92 2.47
C SER A 57 20.26 13.37 3.09
N THR A 58 20.31 12.12 3.54
CA THR A 58 19.21 11.43 4.26
C THR A 58 19.41 11.42 5.78
N GLY A 59 20.31 12.31 6.29
CA GLY A 59 20.50 12.44 7.74
C GLY A 59 21.13 11.21 8.41
N GLY A 60 21.94 10.44 7.67
CA GLY A 60 22.59 9.23 8.20
C GLY A 60 21.78 7.95 8.09
N VAL A 61 20.56 8.01 7.53
CA VAL A 61 19.77 6.82 7.21
C VAL A 61 20.17 6.30 5.83
N PRO A 62 20.31 4.98 5.60
CA PRO A 62 20.56 4.42 4.28
C PRO A 62 19.52 4.89 3.27
N GLN A 63 19.99 5.43 2.15
CA GLN A 63 19.12 6.03 1.13
C GLN A 63 18.00 5.10 0.64
N PRO A 64 18.23 3.80 0.33
CA PRO A 64 17.18 2.90 -0.09
C PRO A 64 16.06 2.74 0.95
N LEU A 65 16.43 2.68 2.22
CA LEU A 65 15.48 2.55 3.32
C LEU A 65 14.61 3.80 3.46
N PHE A 66 15.21 4.98 3.36
CA PHE A 66 14.52 6.27 3.42
C PHE A 66 13.49 6.41 2.29
N TYR A 67 13.89 6.14 1.05
CA TYR A 67 13.00 6.26 -0.11
C TYR A 67 11.90 5.20 -0.12
N LEU A 68 12.19 3.96 0.30
CA LEU A 68 11.18 2.92 0.39
C LEU A 68 10.09 3.27 1.41
N ALA A 69 10.48 3.79 2.60
CA ALA A 69 9.53 4.24 3.61
C ALA A 69 8.61 5.34 3.09
N GLY A 70 9.19 6.39 2.49
CA GLY A 70 8.42 7.52 1.95
C GLY A 70 7.50 7.12 0.82
N THR A 71 7.99 6.32 -0.13
CA THR A 71 7.18 5.87 -1.28
C THR A 71 6.08 4.90 -0.88
N ALA A 72 6.27 4.05 0.11
CA ALA A 72 5.23 3.14 0.60
C ALA A 72 4.03 3.90 1.14
N VAL A 73 4.27 4.90 2.02
CA VAL A 73 3.21 5.74 2.59
C VAL A 73 2.53 6.58 1.50
N TRP A 74 3.31 7.22 0.62
CA TRP A 74 2.78 8.03 -0.48
C TRP A 74 1.93 7.22 -1.46
N THR A 75 2.40 6.03 -1.84
CA THR A 75 1.68 5.14 -2.76
C THR A 75 0.37 4.67 -2.15
N PHE A 76 0.34 4.35 -0.87
CA PHE A 76 -0.87 3.97 -0.16
C PHE A 76 -1.89 5.13 -0.17
N PHE A 77 -1.47 6.32 0.25
CA PHE A 77 -2.32 7.52 0.27
C PHE A 77 -2.89 7.86 -1.10
N SER A 78 -2.02 7.97 -2.10
CA SER A 78 -2.40 8.27 -3.49
C SER A 78 -3.35 7.21 -4.07
N SER A 79 -3.10 5.93 -3.76
CA SER A 79 -3.96 4.82 -4.17
C SER A 79 -5.34 4.89 -3.54
N CYS A 80 -5.43 5.22 -2.24
CA CYS A 80 -6.71 5.40 -1.55
C CYS A 80 -7.53 6.52 -2.20
N ILE A 81 -6.94 7.70 -2.40
CA ILE A 81 -7.65 8.84 -3.01
C ILE A 81 -8.11 8.50 -4.43
N ASN A 82 -7.21 8.03 -5.29
CA ASN A 82 -7.53 7.82 -6.71
C ASN A 82 -8.51 6.68 -6.93
N LYS A 83 -8.36 5.57 -6.20
CA LYS A 83 -9.24 4.43 -6.36
C LYS A 83 -10.60 4.64 -5.74
N VAL A 84 -10.68 5.24 -4.56
CA VAL A 84 -11.96 5.50 -3.88
C VAL A 84 -12.76 6.54 -4.64
N SER A 85 -12.14 7.64 -5.09
CA SER A 85 -12.84 8.65 -5.89
C SER A 85 -13.36 8.11 -7.23
N GLY A 86 -12.61 7.20 -7.87
CA GLY A 86 -13.01 6.55 -9.11
C GLY A 86 -13.98 5.36 -8.94
N THR A 87 -14.22 4.87 -7.72
CA THR A 87 -14.99 3.64 -7.50
C THR A 87 -16.41 3.72 -8.03
N PHE A 88 -17.09 4.85 -7.84
CA PHE A 88 -18.48 5.03 -8.27
C PHE A 88 -18.62 5.14 -9.79
N THR A 89 -17.69 5.79 -10.45
CA THR A 89 -17.69 5.93 -11.92
C THR A 89 -17.33 4.62 -12.61
N THR A 90 -16.29 3.94 -12.15
CA THR A 90 -15.81 2.68 -12.74
C THR A 90 -16.79 1.53 -12.55
N ASN A 91 -17.54 1.50 -11.45
CA ASN A 91 -18.47 0.41 -11.12
C ASN A 91 -19.96 0.80 -11.30
N SER A 92 -20.26 1.89 -12.03
CA SER A 92 -21.64 2.36 -12.25
C SER A 92 -22.59 1.27 -12.77
N ASN A 93 -22.10 0.39 -13.65
CA ASN A 93 -22.88 -0.72 -14.21
C ASN A 93 -23.28 -1.79 -13.16
N ILE A 94 -22.53 -1.92 -12.08
CA ILE A 94 -22.81 -2.87 -11.02
C ILE A 94 -23.88 -2.29 -10.07
N PHE A 95 -23.78 -1.00 -9.78
CA PHE A 95 -24.74 -0.29 -8.92
C PHE A 95 -26.17 -0.26 -9.48
N SER A 96 -26.30 -0.34 -10.82
CA SER A 96 -27.61 -0.34 -11.48
C SER A 96 -28.28 -1.72 -11.50
N LYS A 97 -27.54 -2.80 -11.28
CA LYS A 97 -28.03 -4.18 -11.48
C LYS A 97 -28.24 -4.96 -10.19
N VAL A 98 -27.55 -4.60 -9.11
CA VAL A 98 -27.56 -5.35 -7.85
C VAL A 98 -27.75 -4.41 -6.67
N TYR A 99 -28.70 -4.75 -5.82
CA TYR A 99 -28.95 -4.02 -4.57
C TYR A 99 -27.96 -4.50 -3.50
N PHE A 100 -26.95 -3.69 -3.23
CA PHE A 100 -25.98 -3.92 -2.13
C PHE A 100 -25.55 -2.57 -1.53
N PRO A 101 -24.99 -2.55 -0.31
CA PRO A 101 -24.52 -1.32 0.33
C PRO A 101 -23.49 -0.62 -0.53
N ARG A 102 -23.75 0.63 -0.90
CA ARG A 102 -22.86 1.42 -1.79
C ARG A 102 -21.45 1.57 -1.22
N LEU A 103 -21.32 1.48 0.10
CA LEU A 103 -20.03 1.56 0.80
C LEU A 103 -19.18 0.29 0.68
N ALA A 104 -19.73 -0.85 0.30
CA ALA A 104 -18.97 -2.09 0.18
C ALA A 104 -17.84 -1.99 -0.88
N MET A 105 -18.07 -1.26 -1.98
CA MET A 105 -17.07 -1.05 -3.03
C MET A 105 -15.89 -0.16 -2.58
N PRO A 106 -16.10 1.06 -2.06
CA PRO A 106 -15.02 1.86 -1.53
C PRO A 106 -14.19 1.14 -0.46
N ILE A 107 -14.87 0.44 0.46
CA ILE A 107 -14.19 -0.31 1.53
C ILE A 107 -13.33 -1.44 0.95
N SER A 108 -13.83 -2.18 -0.04
CA SER A 108 -13.04 -3.25 -0.68
C SER A 108 -11.80 -2.71 -1.40
N THR A 109 -11.92 -1.55 -2.05
CA THR A 109 -10.79 -0.90 -2.73
C THR A 109 -9.75 -0.35 -1.74
N MET A 110 -10.18 0.19 -0.60
CA MET A 110 -9.28 0.59 0.48
C MET A 110 -8.58 -0.62 1.09
N LEU A 111 -9.29 -1.71 1.33
CA LEU A 111 -8.72 -2.95 1.88
C LEU A 111 -7.68 -3.56 0.92
N SER A 112 -7.96 -3.56 -0.38
CA SER A 112 -6.99 -3.98 -1.41
C SER A 112 -5.73 -3.09 -1.40
N GLY A 113 -5.89 -1.77 -1.22
CA GLY A 113 -4.78 -0.83 -1.07
C GLY A 113 -3.96 -1.11 0.19
N PHE A 114 -4.63 -1.41 1.29
CA PHE A 114 -3.99 -1.74 2.56
C PHE A 114 -3.17 -3.03 2.50
N ILE A 115 -3.65 -4.06 1.80
CA ILE A 115 -2.87 -5.29 1.60
C ILE A 115 -1.59 -5.00 0.81
N ASN A 116 -1.66 -4.19 -0.26
CA ASN A 116 -0.47 -3.76 -0.99
C ASN A 116 0.50 -2.97 -0.10
N PHE A 117 -0.02 -2.10 0.75
CA PHE A 117 0.80 -1.39 1.74
C PHE A 117 1.48 -2.34 2.73
N LEU A 118 0.77 -3.35 3.24
CA LEU A 118 1.35 -4.36 4.14
C LEU A 118 2.51 -5.11 3.49
N VAL A 119 2.41 -5.46 2.22
CA VAL A 119 3.50 -6.11 1.49
C VAL A 119 4.73 -5.18 1.42
N GLN A 120 4.53 -3.91 1.08
CA GLN A 120 5.61 -2.92 1.07
C GLN A 120 6.21 -2.70 2.46
N PHE A 121 5.38 -2.71 3.48
CA PHE A 121 5.80 -2.58 4.87
C PHE A 121 6.66 -3.77 5.34
N VAL A 122 6.28 -4.99 4.96
CA VAL A 122 7.10 -6.19 5.21
C VAL A 122 8.45 -6.08 4.50
N MET A 123 8.47 -5.62 3.24
CA MET A 123 9.73 -5.39 2.52
C MET A 123 10.60 -4.34 3.22
N PHE A 124 10.00 -3.25 3.69
CA PHE A 124 10.70 -2.23 4.46
C PHE A 124 11.34 -2.82 5.72
N PHE A 125 10.59 -3.66 6.45
CA PHE A 125 11.10 -4.35 7.64
C PHE A 125 12.25 -5.30 7.32
N CYS A 126 12.16 -6.07 6.24
CA CYS A 126 13.25 -6.96 5.82
C CYS A 126 14.53 -6.17 5.52
N LEU A 127 14.42 -5.05 4.80
CA LEU A 127 15.55 -4.18 4.51
C LEU A 127 16.10 -3.51 5.79
N LEU A 128 15.22 -3.04 6.67
CA LEU A 128 15.62 -2.45 7.93
C LEU A 128 16.41 -3.45 8.78
N LEU A 129 15.91 -4.69 8.92
CA LEU A 129 16.63 -5.75 9.65
C LEU A 129 18.00 -6.04 9.02
N PHE A 130 18.07 -6.06 7.70
CA PHE A 130 19.33 -6.24 6.99
C PHE A 130 20.35 -5.14 7.36
N TYR A 131 19.95 -3.87 7.32
CA TYR A 131 20.83 -2.74 7.68
C TYR A 131 21.19 -2.69 9.17
N VAL A 132 20.28 -3.13 10.04
CA VAL A 132 20.56 -3.27 11.49
C VAL A 132 21.61 -4.35 11.74
N VAL A 133 21.54 -5.49 11.06
CA VAL A 133 22.53 -6.57 11.17
C VAL A 133 23.88 -6.13 10.62
N CYS A 134 23.89 -5.31 9.55
CA CYS A 134 25.11 -4.70 9.02
C CYS A 134 25.70 -3.59 9.92
N GLY A 135 24.99 -3.17 10.97
CA GLY A 135 25.45 -2.15 11.93
C GLY A 135 25.38 -0.71 11.43
N GLU A 136 24.71 -0.46 10.29
CA GLU A 136 24.59 0.88 9.68
C GLU A 136 23.45 1.71 10.26
N VAL A 137 22.49 1.10 10.97
CA VAL A 137 21.30 1.76 11.52
C VAL A 137 21.04 1.31 12.94
N THR A 138 20.84 2.29 13.82
CA THR A 138 20.33 2.06 15.18
C THR A 138 18.87 2.50 15.25
N PRO A 139 17.90 1.60 15.00
CA PRO A 139 16.49 1.99 14.97
C PRO A 139 15.99 2.33 16.37
N ASN A 140 15.22 3.42 16.47
CA ASN A 140 14.49 3.73 17.67
C ASN A 140 13.20 2.89 17.73
N TRP A 141 13.28 1.70 18.34
CA TRP A 141 12.17 0.75 18.45
C TRP A 141 10.94 1.33 19.15
N ALA A 142 11.13 2.33 20.02
CA ALA A 142 10.03 2.98 20.72
C ALA A 142 9.15 3.83 19.80
N ALA A 143 9.68 4.31 18.67
CA ALA A 143 8.94 5.12 17.70
C ALA A 143 8.18 4.27 16.65
N MET A 144 8.52 3.00 16.50
CA MET A 144 7.89 2.12 15.50
C MET A 144 6.38 1.95 15.64
N PRO A 145 5.80 1.74 16.85
CA PRO A 145 4.36 1.59 16.98
C PRO A 145 3.58 2.86 16.60
N LEU A 146 4.21 4.02 16.59
CA LEU A 146 3.59 5.29 16.15
C LEU A 146 3.33 5.36 14.64
N LEU A 147 4.03 4.56 13.82
CA LEU A 147 3.79 4.50 12.37
C LEU A 147 2.42 3.93 12.03
N LEU A 148 1.93 2.93 12.78
CA LEU A 148 0.63 2.30 12.52
C LEU A 148 -0.55 3.28 12.61
N PRO A 149 -0.73 4.07 13.71
CA PRO A 149 -1.82 5.03 13.79
C PRO A 149 -1.70 6.16 12.75
N ILE A 150 -0.48 6.60 12.41
CA ILE A 150 -0.26 7.61 11.36
C ILE A 150 -0.74 7.09 9.99
N VAL A 151 -0.37 5.87 9.64
CA VAL A 151 -0.78 5.25 8.37
C VAL A 151 -2.30 5.02 8.32
N LEU A 152 -2.90 4.58 9.43
CA LEU A 152 -4.35 4.43 9.56
C LEU A 152 -5.07 5.78 9.38
N GLN A 153 -4.55 6.83 9.99
CA GLN A 153 -5.12 8.18 9.89
C GLN A 153 -5.04 8.75 8.47
N VAL A 154 -4.01 8.41 7.73
CA VAL A 154 -3.82 8.81 6.33
C VAL A 154 -4.77 8.03 5.40
N GLY A 155 -5.17 6.81 5.77
CA GLY A 155 -6.08 5.96 4.98
C GLY A 155 -7.57 6.16 5.23
N LEU A 156 -7.94 6.85 6.32
CA LEU A 156 -9.32 7.19 6.69
C LEU A 156 -9.76 8.53 6.09
#